data_918a2ccf13b7c743ec09668b8b6d1423
#
_entry.id   918a2ccf13b7c743ec09668b8b6d1423
#
_cell.length_a   1.000
_cell.length_b   1.000
_cell.length_c   1.000
_cell.angle_alpha   90.00
_cell.angle_beta   90.00
_cell.angle_gamma   90.00
#
_symmetry.space_group_name_H-M   'P 1'
#
loop_
_entity.id
_entity.type
_entity.pdbx_description
1 polymer ?
#
loop_
_entity_poly.entity_id
_entity_poly.type
_entity_poly.pdbx_seq_one_letter_code
_entity_poly.pdbx_strand_id
1 'polypeptide(L)'
;MSYLPLSRFKYNNNGTGRKSPQEIDDEYHLRLSGPSTVRTALFPALENTSLLDEAAIEKRSISIAKYPIYFVETHKINLLVANILRNSMQITKLANHNELPQVAINSYLKKLLSNEIIFTNEIEGVETNPKEIGTIIGNLKNRPGRVEKRLESTIREYHDSITARMRQIDTLKDYRDIYDELLKGEIPPEKLPDGKRFRNSFAFIGTGSHAVHIPPIDEAEIETALEQLIIFMNNDDLVTLEKAIITHFMFENAHPFLDGNGRTGRYLLSSYLSSKLDPFTGLSVSTAIHNNLSAYYRLFQEADNIENRAELTFFLEGMLKIIEHGQLEVIQELESAKEQLHVTGEKLYSKFANLNDEMKDILYLLLQSYLFTESITYGIQDRDIVQVLKKGSKQTPRSRTKRMINQLEADGLITSVSKNPLQHVLSKAILDQILPLK
;
A
#
# COMPACT_ATOMS: atom_id res chain seq x y z
N MET A 1 2.92 35.27 -6.43
CA MET A 1 2.74 34.46 -7.66
C MET A 1 2.51 33.02 -7.24
N SER A 2 1.60 32.29 -7.89
CA SER A 2 1.43 30.84 -7.62
C SER A 2 2.65 30.10 -8.19
N TYR A 3 3.23 29.19 -7.40
CA TYR A 3 4.28 28.28 -7.85
C TYR A 3 3.66 27.28 -8.84
N LEU A 4 4.19 27.21 -10.07
CA LEU A 4 3.64 26.42 -11.17
C LEU A 4 4.75 25.57 -11.82
N PRO A 5 4.42 24.38 -12.41
CA PRO A 5 5.35 23.65 -13.24
C PRO A 5 5.97 24.54 -14.33
N LEU A 6 7.24 24.34 -14.69
CA LEU A 6 7.92 25.15 -15.70
C LEU A 6 7.19 25.12 -17.05
N SER A 7 6.61 23.99 -17.41
CA SER A 7 5.77 23.83 -18.62
C SER A 7 4.56 24.75 -18.64
N ARG A 8 4.04 25.15 -17.48
CA ARG A 8 2.91 26.11 -17.32
C ARG A 8 3.40 27.52 -17.03
N PHE A 9 4.54 27.65 -16.35
CA PHE A 9 5.16 28.95 -16.08
C PHE A 9 5.41 29.77 -17.35
N LYS A 10 5.72 29.09 -18.46
CA LYS A 10 5.91 29.73 -19.78
C LYS A 10 4.73 30.56 -20.27
N TYR A 11 3.51 30.29 -19.77
CA TYR A 11 2.28 31.03 -20.13
C TYR A 11 1.85 32.03 -19.05
N ASN A 12 2.56 32.08 -17.91
CA ASN A 12 2.22 32.96 -16.79
C ASN A 12 2.82 34.36 -17.00
N ASN A 13 2.30 35.08 -17.97
CA ASN A 13 2.81 36.38 -18.36
C ASN A 13 1.70 37.44 -18.42
N ASN A 14 1.17 37.86 -17.30
CA ASN A 14 0.24 39.00 -17.10
C ASN A 14 -0.42 39.60 -18.38
N GLY A 15 -0.82 38.76 -19.35
CA GLY A 15 -1.47 39.13 -20.59
C GLY A 15 -0.52 39.51 -21.75
N THR A 16 0.81 39.40 -21.62
CA THR A 16 1.79 39.87 -22.63
C THR A 16 2.38 38.73 -23.51
N GLY A 17 1.81 37.52 -23.49
CA GLY A 17 2.22 36.43 -24.34
C GLY A 17 3.08 35.37 -23.61
N ARG A 18 3.74 34.48 -24.37
CA ARG A 18 4.59 33.39 -23.85
C ARG A 18 5.93 33.95 -23.39
N LYS A 19 6.47 33.46 -22.26
CA LYS A 19 7.84 33.75 -21.81
C LYS A 19 8.88 33.26 -22.80
N SER A 20 9.97 33.97 -22.88
CA SER A 20 11.11 33.57 -23.70
C SER A 20 11.81 32.32 -23.13
N PRO A 21 12.57 31.58 -23.96
CA PRO A 21 13.38 30.46 -23.48
C PRO A 21 14.36 30.88 -22.38
N GLN A 22 14.93 32.09 -22.46
CA GLN A 22 15.84 32.62 -21.44
C GLN A 22 15.13 32.82 -20.09
N GLU A 23 13.95 33.42 -20.08
CA GLU A 23 13.17 33.59 -18.84
C GLU A 23 12.82 32.28 -18.18
N ILE A 24 12.56 31.22 -18.97
CA ILE A 24 12.30 29.87 -18.46
C ILE A 24 13.58 29.26 -17.87
N ASP A 25 14.70 29.48 -18.53
CA ASP A 25 16.02 29.03 -18.09
C ASP A 25 16.46 29.72 -16.79
N ASP A 26 16.28 31.02 -16.70
CA ASP A 26 16.54 31.82 -15.50
C ASP A 26 15.68 31.35 -14.32
N GLU A 27 14.39 31.08 -14.55
CA GLU A 27 13.48 30.54 -13.54
C GLU A 27 13.94 29.14 -13.07
N TYR A 28 14.33 28.25 -13.99
CA TYR A 28 14.88 26.94 -13.64
C TYR A 28 16.11 27.07 -12.74
N HIS A 29 17.06 27.91 -13.12
CA HIS A 29 18.28 28.12 -12.33
C HIS A 29 17.98 28.77 -10.97
N LEU A 30 17.01 29.67 -10.91
CA LEU A 30 16.53 30.26 -9.66
C LEU A 30 15.94 29.21 -8.73
N ARG A 31 15.09 28.33 -9.26
CA ARG A 31 14.52 27.21 -8.48
C ARG A 31 15.60 26.24 -8.02
N LEU A 32 16.46 25.82 -8.95
CA LEU A 32 17.52 24.86 -8.67
C LEU A 32 18.50 25.38 -7.62
N SER A 33 18.77 26.69 -7.57
CA SER A 33 19.69 27.31 -6.61
C SER A 33 19.02 27.83 -5.33
N GLY A 34 17.70 27.66 -5.22
CA GLY A 34 16.92 28.13 -4.06
C GLY A 34 17.34 27.49 -2.74
N PRO A 35 17.23 28.20 -1.61
CA PRO A 35 17.65 27.69 -0.29
C PRO A 35 16.77 26.54 0.20
N SER A 36 15.54 26.43 -0.28
CA SER A 36 14.60 25.34 0.04
C SER A 36 14.61 24.24 -1.03
N THR A 37 15.61 24.19 -1.89
CA THR A 37 15.68 23.19 -2.94
C THR A 37 16.55 22.03 -2.52
N VAL A 38 15.98 20.86 -2.55
CA VAL A 38 16.67 19.57 -2.41
C VAL A 38 17.04 19.07 -3.79
N ARG A 39 18.32 18.75 -3.99
CA ARG A 39 18.87 18.22 -5.25
C ARG A 39 19.34 16.79 -5.02
N THR A 40 19.19 15.97 -6.04
CA THR A 40 19.68 14.60 -6.04
C THR A 40 20.74 14.40 -7.13
N ALA A 41 21.42 13.27 -7.11
CA ALA A 41 22.28 12.79 -8.17
C ALA A 41 21.56 11.84 -9.15
N LEU A 42 20.22 11.85 -9.14
CA LEU A 42 19.40 11.02 -10.02
C LEU A 42 19.05 11.79 -11.29
N PHE A 43 19.15 11.10 -12.43
CA PHE A 43 18.87 11.65 -13.75
C PHE A 43 17.81 10.79 -14.44
N PRO A 44 16.53 11.21 -14.47
CA PRO A 44 15.46 10.45 -15.10
C PRO A 44 15.58 10.52 -16.62
N ALA A 45 15.05 9.53 -17.31
CA ALA A 45 14.79 9.61 -18.74
C ALA A 45 13.67 10.62 -18.99
N LEU A 46 13.94 11.70 -19.73
CA LEU A 46 12.97 12.73 -20.07
C LEU A 46 12.93 12.90 -21.59
N GLU A 47 11.73 12.86 -22.17
CA GLU A 47 11.54 13.01 -23.60
C GLU A 47 10.44 14.00 -23.94
N ASN A 48 10.64 14.67 -25.07
CA ASN A 48 9.59 15.49 -25.67
C ASN A 48 8.73 14.60 -26.58
N THR A 49 7.72 13.97 -26.03
CA THR A 49 6.83 13.03 -26.72
C THR A 49 6.09 13.65 -27.91
N SER A 50 5.98 14.98 -28.00
CA SER A 50 5.33 15.68 -29.12
C SER A 50 6.12 15.63 -30.43
N LEU A 51 7.38 15.17 -30.41
CA LEU A 51 8.28 15.10 -31.56
C LEU A 51 8.50 13.66 -32.06
N LEU A 52 7.84 12.68 -31.46
CA LEU A 52 8.09 11.27 -31.76
C LEU A 52 7.14 10.77 -32.86
N ASP A 53 7.70 10.38 -33.99
CA ASP A 53 7.09 9.41 -34.89
C ASP A 53 7.75 8.03 -34.69
N GLU A 54 7.07 6.94 -35.10
CA GLU A 54 7.56 5.57 -34.91
C GLU A 54 8.96 5.34 -35.52
N ALA A 55 9.29 5.99 -36.64
CA ALA A 55 10.58 5.86 -37.31
C ALA A 55 11.71 6.61 -36.55
N ALA A 56 11.38 7.67 -35.84
CA ALA A 56 12.33 8.43 -35.01
C ALA A 56 12.63 7.66 -33.70
N ILE A 57 11.67 6.93 -33.15
CA ILE A 57 11.83 6.14 -31.93
C ILE A 57 12.89 5.04 -32.10
N GLU A 58 12.86 4.29 -33.22
CA GLU A 58 13.82 3.21 -33.51
C GLU A 58 15.26 3.68 -33.77
N LYS A 59 15.46 4.94 -34.11
CA LYS A 59 16.77 5.48 -34.54
C LYS A 59 17.44 6.37 -33.53
N ARG A 60 16.83 6.66 -32.39
CA ARG A 60 17.33 7.61 -31.42
C ARG A 60 18.30 6.98 -30.42
N SER A 61 19.49 7.55 -30.31
CA SER A 61 20.25 7.48 -29.06
C SER A 61 19.54 8.39 -28.05
N ILE A 62 18.76 7.80 -27.15
CA ILE A 62 18.08 8.52 -26.09
C ILE A 62 19.15 8.92 -25.08
N SER A 63 19.43 10.20 -24.99
CA SER A 63 20.32 10.75 -23.97
C SER A 63 19.60 10.68 -22.64
N ILE A 64 20.12 9.88 -21.69
CA ILE A 64 19.73 9.96 -20.28
C ILE A 64 19.80 11.44 -19.86
N ALA A 65 18.77 11.88 -19.16
CA ALA A 65 18.41 13.28 -19.00
C ALA A 65 19.55 14.21 -18.58
N LYS A 66 19.56 15.38 -19.18
CA LYS A 66 20.47 16.50 -18.85
C LYS A 66 20.18 17.12 -17.47
N TYR A 67 19.06 16.80 -16.84
CA TYR A 67 18.57 17.48 -15.65
C TYR A 67 18.53 16.53 -14.45
N PRO A 68 19.23 16.90 -13.35
CA PRO A 68 19.13 16.13 -12.11
C PRO A 68 17.74 16.34 -11.48
N ILE A 69 17.21 15.31 -10.85
CA ILE A 69 16.00 15.44 -10.05
C ILE A 69 16.24 16.45 -8.93
N TYR A 70 15.31 17.39 -8.82
CA TYR A 70 15.22 18.30 -7.68
C TYR A 70 13.75 18.55 -7.30
N PHE A 71 13.53 19.00 -6.09
CA PHE A 71 12.25 19.52 -5.65
C PHE A 71 12.43 20.69 -4.69
N VAL A 72 11.43 21.54 -4.62
CA VAL A 72 11.39 22.65 -3.67
C VAL A 72 10.52 22.26 -2.48
N GLU A 73 11.06 22.33 -1.29
CA GLU A 73 10.32 22.16 -0.04
C GLU A 73 9.32 23.30 0.12
N THR A 74 8.10 23.06 -0.35
CA THR A 74 6.99 24.00 -0.19
C THR A 74 6.33 23.84 1.18
N HIS A 75 5.70 24.90 1.70
CA HIS A 75 4.88 24.80 2.91
C HIS A 75 3.84 23.66 2.80
N LYS A 76 3.34 23.41 1.60
CA LYS A 76 2.36 22.36 1.33
C LYS A 76 2.95 20.95 1.46
N ILE A 77 4.16 20.71 0.95
CA ILE A 77 4.88 19.44 1.14
C ILE A 77 5.07 19.22 2.64
N ASN A 78 5.61 20.21 3.36
CA ASN A 78 5.87 20.10 4.79
C ASN A 78 4.61 19.83 5.60
N LEU A 79 3.47 20.45 5.24
CA LEU A 79 2.18 20.21 5.88
C LEU A 79 1.69 18.77 5.63
N LEU A 80 1.77 18.29 4.39
CA LEU A 80 1.37 16.92 4.03
C LEU A 80 2.23 15.88 4.74
N VAL A 81 3.54 16.06 4.79
CA VAL A 81 4.47 15.20 5.55
C VAL A 81 4.09 15.16 7.02
N ALA A 82 3.86 16.32 7.64
CA ALA A 82 3.45 16.40 9.05
C ALA A 82 2.10 15.71 9.31
N ASN A 83 1.15 15.84 8.38
CA ASN A 83 -0.16 15.18 8.47
C ASN A 83 -0.01 13.65 8.38
N ILE A 84 0.76 13.16 7.40
CA ILE A 84 1.00 11.70 7.19
C ILE A 84 1.65 11.09 8.44
N LEU A 85 2.64 11.75 9.03
CA LEU A 85 3.27 11.28 10.26
C LEU A 85 2.28 11.24 11.43
N ARG A 86 1.44 12.28 11.58
CA ARG A 86 0.40 12.34 12.62
C ARG A 86 -0.65 11.25 12.41
N ASN A 87 -1.10 11.05 11.16
CA ASN A 87 -2.06 10.01 10.81
C ASN A 87 -1.51 8.62 11.11
N SER A 88 -0.26 8.33 10.79
CA SER A 88 0.40 7.05 11.13
C SER A 88 0.45 6.82 12.64
N MET A 89 0.72 7.86 13.44
CA MET A 89 0.64 7.77 14.91
C MET A 89 -0.80 7.48 15.38
N GLN A 90 -1.81 8.11 14.78
CA GLN A 90 -3.22 7.86 15.09
C GLN A 90 -3.63 6.44 14.72
N ILE A 91 -3.27 5.96 13.54
CA ILE A 91 -3.49 4.58 13.08
C ILE A 91 -2.88 3.59 14.07
N THR A 92 -1.62 3.76 14.42
CA THR A 92 -0.92 2.90 15.39
C THR A 92 -1.60 2.90 16.76
N LYS A 93 -2.12 4.04 17.21
CA LYS A 93 -2.88 4.14 18.45
C LYS A 93 -4.19 3.38 18.36
N LEU A 94 -4.98 3.57 17.28
CA LEU A 94 -6.26 2.88 17.07
C LEU A 94 -6.07 1.37 16.90
N ALA A 95 -5.01 0.94 16.22
CA ALA A 95 -4.66 -0.45 16.00
C ALA A 95 -3.97 -1.10 17.23
N ASN A 96 -4.06 -0.50 18.41
CA ASN A 96 -3.55 -1.07 19.65
C ASN A 96 -4.62 -1.95 20.31
N HIS A 97 -4.20 -3.05 20.95
CA HIS A 97 -5.09 -4.00 21.65
C HIS A 97 -5.90 -3.38 22.80
N ASN A 98 -5.52 -2.20 23.28
CA ASN A 98 -6.30 -1.44 24.28
C ASN A 98 -7.50 -0.69 23.64
N GLU A 99 -7.46 -0.44 22.34
CA GLU A 99 -8.50 0.28 21.61
C GLU A 99 -9.38 -0.69 20.78
N LEU A 100 -8.74 -1.66 20.12
CA LEU A 100 -9.39 -2.67 19.32
C LEU A 100 -8.87 -4.09 19.64
N PRO A 101 -9.72 -5.10 19.67
CA PRO A 101 -9.27 -6.48 19.88
C PRO A 101 -8.42 -6.97 18.72
N GLN A 102 -7.48 -7.89 19.00
CA GLN A 102 -6.56 -8.41 17.99
C GLN A 102 -7.27 -9.04 16.79
N VAL A 103 -8.45 -9.60 16.98
CA VAL A 103 -9.27 -10.17 15.90
C VAL A 103 -9.71 -9.09 14.91
N ALA A 104 -10.09 -7.89 15.39
CA ALA A 104 -10.46 -6.77 14.53
C ALA A 104 -9.25 -6.25 13.74
N ILE A 105 -8.12 -6.06 14.42
CA ILE A 105 -6.85 -5.61 13.82
C ILE A 105 -6.41 -6.58 12.72
N ASN A 106 -6.35 -7.88 13.03
CA ASN A 106 -5.94 -8.91 12.08
C ASN A 106 -6.90 -9.04 10.89
N SER A 107 -8.20 -8.92 11.13
CA SER A 107 -9.21 -8.97 10.06
C SER A 107 -9.06 -7.79 9.11
N TYR A 108 -8.84 -6.59 9.66
CA TYR A 108 -8.66 -5.40 8.85
C TYR A 108 -7.35 -5.43 8.05
N LEU A 109 -6.23 -5.88 8.66
CA LEU A 109 -4.98 -6.10 7.93
C LEU A 109 -5.13 -7.10 6.77
N LYS A 110 -5.90 -8.17 6.96
CA LYS A 110 -6.21 -9.12 5.87
C LYS A 110 -7.03 -8.48 4.76
N LYS A 111 -8.03 -7.66 5.11
CA LYS A 111 -8.83 -6.89 4.14
C LYS A 111 -7.93 -5.96 3.33
N LEU A 112 -7.04 -5.19 4.00
CA LEU A 112 -6.10 -4.30 3.33
C LEU A 112 -5.13 -5.06 2.43
N LEU A 113 -4.54 -6.15 2.89
CA LEU A 113 -3.67 -7.01 2.08
C LEU A 113 -4.40 -7.55 0.84
N SER A 114 -5.64 -7.99 1.00
CA SER A 114 -6.46 -8.45 -0.13
C SER A 114 -6.70 -7.33 -1.14
N ASN A 115 -7.08 -6.15 -0.66
CA ASN A 115 -7.34 -4.99 -1.51
C ASN A 115 -6.07 -4.49 -2.21
N GLU A 116 -4.94 -4.45 -1.52
CA GLU A 116 -3.65 -4.03 -2.10
C GLU A 116 -3.31 -4.88 -3.33
N ILE A 117 -3.51 -6.21 -3.25
CA ILE A 117 -3.23 -7.14 -4.35
C ILE A 117 -4.28 -7.02 -5.47
N ILE A 118 -5.56 -6.87 -5.13
CA ILE A 118 -6.63 -6.68 -6.12
C ILE A 118 -6.37 -5.40 -6.91
N PHE A 119 -6.21 -4.28 -6.23
CA PHE A 119 -6.11 -2.98 -6.90
C PHE A 119 -4.78 -2.79 -7.62
N THR A 120 -3.65 -3.32 -7.11
CA THR A 120 -2.40 -3.28 -7.88
C THR A 120 -2.51 -4.05 -9.20
N ASN A 121 -3.27 -5.15 -9.24
CA ASN A 121 -3.54 -5.90 -10.45
C ASN A 121 -4.54 -5.18 -11.37
N GLU A 122 -5.64 -4.64 -10.82
CA GLU A 122 -6.65 -3.89 -11.60
C GLU A 122 -6.07 -2.65 -12.28
N ILE A 123 -5.15 -1.93 -11.64
CA ILE A 123 -4.41 -0.80 -12.24
C ILE A 123 -3.67 -1.24 -13.51
N GLU A 124 -3.15 -2.47 -13.55
CA GLU A 124 -2.46 -3.06 -14.71
C GLU A 124 -3.41 -3.82 -15.66
N GLY A 125 -4.72 -3.78 -15.42
CA GLY A 125 -5.69 -4.52 -16.23
C GLY A 125 -5.64 -6.05 -16.03
N VAL A 126 -5.07 -6.53 -14.93
CA VAL A 126 -4.99 -7.95 -14.59
C VAL A 126 -6.18 -8.34 -13.71
N GLU A 127 -7.05 -9.20 -14.24
CA GLU A 127 -8.20 -9.71 -13.48
C GLU A 127 -7.77 -10.57 -12.31
N THR A 128 -8.39 -10.34 -11.16
CA THR A 128 -8.09 -11.02 -9.91
C THR A 128 -9.38 -11.46 -9.20
N ASN A 129 -9.40 -12.71 -8.73
CA ASN A 129 -10.54 -13.24 -7.99
C ASN A 129 -10.40 -12.99 -6.48
N PRO A 130 -11.24 -12.13 -5.85
CA PRO A 130 -11.15 -11.83 -4.42
C PRO A 130 -11.30 -13.07 -3.52
N LYS A 131 -12.11 -14.07 -3.91
CA LYS A 131 -12.29 -15.31 -3.13
C LYS A 131 -11.03 -16.17 -3.13
N GLU A 132 -10.28 -16.17 -4.23
CA GLU A 132 -9.01 -16.88 -4.30
C GLU A 132 -7.98 -16.26 -3.36
N ILE A 133 -7.84 -14.93 -3.38
CA ILE A 133 -6.95 -14.20 -2.46
C ILE A 133 -7.32 -14.47 -1.01
N GLY A 134 -8.59 -14.32 -0.63
CA GLY A 134 -9.06 -14.60 0.74
C GLY A 134 -8.73 -16.02 1.20
N THR A 135 -8.87 -17.00 0.29
CA THR A 135 -8.51 -18.40 0.56
C THR A 135 -7.02 -18.60 0.79
N ILE A 136 -6.17 -17.94 -0.01
CA ILE A 136 -4.70 -18.04 0.12
C ILE A 136 -4.26 -17.36 1.43
N ILE A 137 -4.74 -16.14 1.71
CA ILE A 137 -4.44 -15.41 2.95
C ILE A 137 -4.83 -16.22 4.18
N GLY A 138 -6.01 -16.89 4.17
CA GLY A 138 -6.47 -17.74 5.25
C GLY A 138 -5.57 -18.97 5.50
N ASN A 139 -4.85 -19.43 4.49
CA ASN A 139 -4.02 -20.63 4.53
C ASN A 139 -2.50 -20.38 4.66
N LEU A 140 -2.05 -19.12 4.66
CA LEU A 140 -0.61 -18.77 4.70
C LEU A 140 0.15 -19.47 5.85
N LYS A 141 -0.49 -19.70 6.99
CA LYS A 141 0.13 -20.34 8.17
C LYS A 141 0.21 -21.88 8.09
N ASN A 142 -0.44 -22.53 7.12
CA ASN A 142 -0.75 -23.96 7.23
C ASN A 142 -0.01 -24.91 6.30
N ARG A 143 0.89 -24.46 5.37
CA ARG A 143 1.51 -25.42 4.43
C ARG A 143 2.89 -24.99 3.92
N PRO A 144 3.99 -25.48 4.46
CA PRO A 144 5.26 -25.58 3.73
C PRO A 144 5.21 -26.78 2.75
N GLY A 145 5.54 -26.58 1.48
CA GLY A 145 5.89 -27.67 0.56
C GLY A 145 4.90 -28.09 -0.52
N ARG A 146 3.88 -27.28 -0.88
CA ARG A 146 3.00 -27.52 -2.02
C ARG A 146 3.39 -26.63 -3.20
N VAL A 147 3.09 -27.08 -4.44
CA VAL A 147 3.21 -26.23 -5.66
C VAL A 147 2.46 -24.91 -5.42
N GLU A 148 3.18 -23.81 -5.47
CA GLU A 148 2.60 -22.47 -5.26
C GLU A 148 1.58 -22.21 -6.35
N LYS A 149 0.40 -21.73 -5.94
CA LYS A 149 -0.63 -21.25 -6.86
C LYS A 149 -0.26 -19.85 -7.35
N ARG A 150 -0.80 -19.46 -8.50
CA ARG A 150 -0.80 -18.07 -8.96
C ARG A 150 -1.20 -17.16 -7.78
N LEU A 151 -0.58 -16.00 -7.63
CA LEU A 151 -0.77 -15.02 -6.56
C LEU A 151 -0.29 -15.46 -5.14
N GLU A 152 0.09 -16.72 -4.93
CA GLU A 152 0.55 -17.14 -3.61
C GLU A 152 1.88 -16.50 -3.23
N SER A 153 2.80 -16.37 -4.18
CA SER A 153 4.07 -15.66 -3.99
C SER A 153 3.87 -14.17 -3.73
N THR A 154 3.03 -13.50 -4.54
CA THR A 154 2.68 -12.09 -4.35
C THR A 154 2.10 -11.84 -2.95
N ILE A 155 1.12 -12.66 -2.53
CA ILE A 155 0.50 -12.55 -1.20
C ILE A 155 1.53 -12.77 -0.09
N ARG A 156 2.46 -13.71 -0.28
CA ARG A 156 3.53 -13.99 0.69
C ARG A 156 4.50 -12.82 0.80
N GLU A 157 4.97 -12.28 -0.31
CA GLU A 157 5.87 -11.12 -0.32
C GLU A 157 5.26 -9.91 0.42
N TYR A 158 4.01 -9.56 0.13
CA TYR A 158 3.31 -8.50 0.86
C TYR A 158 3.12 -8.84 2.35
N HIS A 159 2.73 -10.07 2.67
CA HIS A 159 2.59 -10.50 4.06
C HIS A 159 3.91 -10.43 4.82
N ASP A 160 5.01 -10.86 4.21
CA ASP A 160 6.31 -10.87 4.84
C ASP A 160 6.87 -9.44 5.01
N SER A 161 6.55 -8.53 4.08
CA SER A 161 6.94 -7.11 4.19
C SER A 161 6.34 -6.41 5.41
N ILE A 162 5.17 -6.85 5.89
CA ILE A 162 4.49 -6.28 7.07
C ILE A 162 4.77 -7.03 8.38
N THR A 163 5.26 -8.27 8.32
CA THR A 163 5.49 -9.13 9.49
C THR A 163 6.97 -9.37 9.79
N ALA A 164 7.83 -9.24 8.80
CA ALA A 164 9.27 -9.38 8.88
C ALA A 164 9.99 -8.03 8.65
N ARG A 165 11.31 -8.04 8.61
CA ARG A 165 12.06 -6.86 8.16
C ARG A 165 11.90 -6.71 6.65
N MET A 166 11.66 -5.47 6.20
CA MET A 166 11.72 -5.11 4.78
C MET A 166 13.04 -5.62 4.17
N ARG A 167 12.93 -6.23 2.98
CA ARG A 167 14.10 -6.65 2.20
C ARG A 167 14.91 -5.43 1.80
N GLN A 168 16.17 -5.40 2.17
CA GLN A 168 17.08 -4.33 1.77
C GLN A 168 17.48 -4.53 0.31
N ILE A 169 17.61 -3.44 -0.42
CA ILE A 169 18.03 -3.43 -1.82
C ILE A 169 19.42 -2.79 -1.86
N ASP A 170 20.44 -3.62 -2.00
CA ASP A 170 21.84 -3.21 -2.04
C ASP A 170 22.48 -3.42 -3.42
N THR A 171 21.87 -4.23 -4.26
CA THR A 171 22.39 -4.61 -5.57
C THR A 171 21.27 -4.66 -6.62
N LEU A 172 21.68 -4.59 -7.89
CA LEU A 172 20.77 -4.78 -9.03
C LEU A 172 20.06 -6.15 -9.00
N LYS A 173 20.74 -7.17 -8.44
CA LYS A 173 20.17 -8.50 -8.29
C LYS A 173 18.96 -8.50 -7.36
N ASP A 174 18.93 -7.65 -6.34
CA ASP A 174 17.83 -7.61 -5.39
C ASP A 174 16.52 -7.14 -6.06
N TYR A 175 16.58 -6.19 -7.01
CA TYR A 175 15.43 -5.83 -7.82
C TYR A 175 14.91 -7.00 -8.66
N ARG A 176 15.83 -7.75 -9.26
CA ARG A 176 15.46 -8.92 -10.06
C ARG A 176 14.86 -10.03 -9.20
N ASP A 177 15.45 -10.32 -8.05
CA ASP A 177 14.94 -11.33 -7.13
C ASP A 177 13.55 -10.98 -6.59
N ILE A 178 13.32 -9.69 -6.25
CA ILE A 178 12.00 -9.23 -5.84
C ILE A 178 10.97 -9.41 -6.96
N TYR A 179 11.31 -9.03 -8.18
CA TYR A 179 10.43 -9.19 -9.33
C TYR A 179 10.09 -10.67 -9.57
N ASP A 180 11.10 -11.55 -9.60
CA ASP A 180 10.93 -12.99 -9.85
C ASP A 180 10.09 -13.67 -8.75
N GLU A 181 10.25 -13.26 -7.49
CA GLU A 181 9.48 -13.79 -6.37
C GLU A 181 8.06 -13.23 -6.35
N LEU A 182 7.91 -11.91 -6.52
CA LEU A 182 6.63 -11.22 -6.47
C LEU A 182 5.68 -11.71 -7.57
N LEU A 183 6.16 -11.85 -8.79
CA LEU A 183 5.36 -12.13 -9.98
C LEU A 183 5.52 -13.57 -10.51
N LYS A 184 5.97 -14.48 -9.66
CA LYS A 184 6.21 -15.87 -10.01
C LYS A 184 4.98 -16.55 -10.61
N GLY A 185 5.09 -16.96 -11.88
CA GLY A 185 4.02 -17.63 -12.61
C GLY A 185 2.88 -16.72 -13.08
N GLU A 186 3.04 -15.40 -12.95
CA GLU A 186 2.06 -14.41 -13.42
C GLU A 186 2.43 -13.80 -14.78
N ILE A 187 3.72 -13.67 -15.06
CA ILE A 187 4.22 -13.07 -16.30
C ILE A 187 4.31 -14.15 -17.39
N PRO A 188 3.71 -13.92 -18.57
CA PRO A 188 3.86 -14.81 -19.71
C PRO A 188 5.34 -14.94 -20.13
N PRO A 189 5.77 -16.13 -20.63
CA PRO A 189 7.18 -16.36 -20.99
C PRO A 189 7.75 -15.35 -21.98
N GLU A 190 6.95 -14.87 -22.92
CA GLU A 190 7.32 -13.88 -23.94
C GLU A 190 7.49 -12.46 -23.41
N LYS A 191 7.04 -12.22 -22.17
CA LYS A 191 7.16 -10.93 -21.47
C LYS A 191 8.16 -10.97 -20.33
N LEU A 192 8.84 -12.09 -20.14
CA LEU A 192 9.94 -12.17 -19.20
C LEU A 192 11.12 -11.32 -19.68
N PRO A 193 11.97 -10.78 -18.78
CA PRO A 193 13.15 -10.01 -19.15
C PRO A 193 14.04 -10.75 -20.13
N ASP A 194 14.39 -10.13 -21.24
CA ASP A 194 15.20 -10.67 -22.34
C ASP A 194 16.70 -10.33 -22.22
N GLY A 195 17.11 -9.56 -21.22
CA GLY A 195 18.50 -9.31 -20.84
C GLY A 195 18.95 -10.25 -19.72
N LYS A 196 20.10 -9.96 -19.14
CA LYS A 196 20.69 -10.75 -18.04
C LYS A 196 19.90 -10.61 -16.74
N ARG A 197 19.44 -9.41 -16.41
CA ARG A 197 18.64 -9.06 -15.23
C ARG A 197 17.34 -8.37 -15.61
N PHE A 198 17.42 -7.43 -16.53
CA PHE A 198 16.35 -6.55 -16.95
C PHE A 198 16.01 -6.76 -18.42
N ARG A 199 15.11 -5.99 -18.96
CA ARG A 199 14.87 -5.97 -20.41
C ARG A 199 16.10 -5.40 -21.15
N ASN A 200 16.38 -5.94 -22.29
CA ASN A 200 17.35 -5.43 -23.23
C ASN A 200 16.67 -4.85 -24.50
N SER A 201 15.42 -5.25 -24.74
CA SER A 201 14.61 -4.71 -25.83
C SER A 201 14.11 -3.31 -25.51
N PHE A 202 13.97 -2.51 -26.57
CA PHE A 202 13.33 -1.21 -26.51
C PHE A 202 11.87 -1.34 -26.02
N ALA A 203 11.46 -0.44 -25.13
CA ALA A 203 10.10 -0.32 -24.65
C ALA A 203 9.66 1.14 -24.66
N PHE A 204 8.37 1.39 -24.71
CA PHE A 204 7.76 2.68 -24.45
C PHE A 204 6.48 2.50 -23.64
N ILE A 205 6.14 3.51 -22.84
CA ILE A 205 4.89 3.55 -22.10
C ILE A 205 3.91 4.42 -22.89
N GLY A 206 2.73 3.88 -23.20
CA GLY A 206 1.71 4.56 -23.98
C GLY A 206 0.76 3.61 -24.69
N THR A 207 -0.12 4.15 -25.53
CA THR A 207 -1.09 3.38 -26.32
C THR A 207 -0.94 3.68 -27.80
N GLY A 208 -0.77 2.65 -28.61
CA GLY A 208 -0.66 2.79 -30.08
C GLY A 208 0.53 3.65 -30.50
N SER A 209 0.29 4.67 -31.31
CA SER A 209 1.31 5.61 -31.81
C SER A 209 1.65 6.75 -30.85
N HIS A 210 1.07 6.77 -29.64
CA HIS A 210 1.28 7.83 -28.67
C HIS A 210 2.11 7.32 -27.49
N ALA A 211 3.45 7.48 -27.55
CA ALA A 211 4.32 7.30 -26.41
C ALA A 211 4.07 8.41 -25.38
N VAL A 212 3.85 8.02 -24.15
CA VAL A 212 3.72 8.93 -23.00
C VAL A 212 5.09 9.11 -22.32
N HIS A 213 5.90 8.05 -22.30
CA HIS A 213 7.24 8.03 -21.74
C HIS A 213 8.12 7.04 -22.50
N ILE A 214 9.39 7.40 -22.69
CA ILE A 214 10.42 6.55 -23.27
C ILE A 214 11.48 6.29 -22.18
N PRO A 215 11.48 5.11 -21.57
CA PRO A 215 12.46 4.75 -20.56
C PRO A 215 13.83 4.47 -21.18
N PRO A 216 14.89 4.21 -20.37
CA PRO A 216 16.18 3.72 -20.85
C PRO A 216 16.04 2.63 -21.91
N ILE A 217 16.84 2.68 -22.97
CA ILE A 217 16.61 1.91 -24.20
C ILE A 217 17.06 0.45 -24.11
N ASP A 218 18.03 0.15 -23.25
CA ASP A 218 18.63 -1.17 -23.09
C ASP A 218 18.98 -1.47 -21.62
N GLU A 219 19.46 -2.69 -21.37
CA GLU A 219 19.83 -3.14 -20.04
C GLU A 219 20.95 -2.30 -19.41
N ALA A 220 21.92 -1.85 -20.16
CA ALA A 220 23.07 -1.09 -19.63
C ALA A 220 22.64 0.28 -19.09
N GLU A 221 21.74 0.98 -19.81
CA GLU A 221 21.17 2.25 -19.34
C GLU A 221 20.27 2.02 -18.12
N ILE A 222 19.47 0.94 -18.09
CA ILE A 222 18.64 0.55 -16.95
C ILE A 222 19.52 0.27 -15.72
N GLU A 223 20.60 -0.52 -15.88
CA GLU A 223 21.53 -0.83 -14.79
C GLU A 223 22.13 0.45 -14.22
N THR A 224 22.56 1.37 -15.08
CA THR A 224 23.11 2.68 -14.66
C THR A 224 22.10 3.48 -13.83
N ALA A 225 20.84 3.56 -14.28
CA ALA A 225 19.78 4.29 -13.56
C ALA A 225 19.47 3.66 -12.21
N LEU A 226 19.37 2.32 -12.15
CA LEU A 226 19.06 1.60 -10.92
C LEU A 226 20.25 1.57 -9.94
N GLU A 227 21.49 1.56 -10.39
CA GLU A 227 22.67 1.70 -9.50
C GLU A 227 22.66 3.05 -8.79
N GLN A 228 22.38 4.13 -9.51
CA GLN A 228 22.21 5.45 -8.92
C GLN A 228 21.04 5.48 -7.92
N LEU A 229 19.94 4.80 -8.26
CA LEU A 229 18.79 4.69 -7.38
C LEU A 229 19.11 3.93 -6.08
N ILE A 230 19.89 2.85 -6.14
CA ILE A 230 20.36 2.11 -4.95
C ILE A 230 21.18 3.02 -4.04
N ILE A 231 22.12 3.79 -4.59
CA ILE A 231 22.91 4.75 -3.82
C ILE A 231 22.00 5.78 -3.13
N PHE A 232 21.02 6.32 -3.85
CA PHE A 232 20.06 7.28 -3.33
C PHE A 232 19.19 6.70 -2.21
N MET A 233 18.66 5.50 -2.40
CA MET A 233 17.80 4.82 -1.41
C MET A 233 18.51 4.56 -0.09
N ASN A 234 19.78 4.22 -0.16
CA ASN A 234 20.62 3.87 0.99
C ASN A 234 21.30 5.10 1.64
N ASN A 235 21.06 6.31 1.13
CA ASN A 235 21.47 7.55 1.78
C ASN A 235 20.39 8.02 2.77
N ASP A 236 20.79 8.32 4.02
CA ASP A 236 19.87 8.75 5.09
C ASP A 236 19.70 10.26 5.21
N ASP A 237 20.29 11.06 4.30
CA ASP A 237 20.20 12.53 4.33
C ASP A 237 18.82 13.09 3.94
N LEU A 238 17.91 12.26 3.41
CA LEU A 238 16.58 12.67 2.96
C LEU A 238 15.48 12.19 3.87
N VAL A 239 14.42 12.98 3.96
CA VAL A 239 13.19 12.61 4.66
C VAL A 239 12.57 11.36 4.03
N THR A 240 12.12 10.47 4.88
CA THR A 240 11.65 9.12 4.51
C THR A 240 10.57 9.12 3.41
N LEU A 241 9.62 10.07 3.47
CA LEU A 241 8.51 10.12 2.51
C LEU A 241 8.94 10.62 1.13
N GLU A 242 9.76 11.68 1.08
CA GLU A 242 10.30 12.17 -0.19
C GLU A 242 11.18 11.10 -0.84
N LYS A 243 12.03 10.42 -0.06
CA LYS A 243 12.86 9.31 -0.54
C LYS A 243 12.00 8.19 -1.15
N ALA A 244 10.93 7.78 -0.47
CA ALA A 244 10.01 6.74 -0.95
C ALA A 244 9.37 7.12 -2.29
N ILE A 245 8.88 8.35 -2.40
CA ILE A 245 8.16 8.83 -3.58
C ILE A 245 9.11 9.05 -4.76
N ILE A 246 10.31 9.60 -4.54
CA ILE A 246 11.33 9.75 -5.58
C ILE A 246 11.81 8.37 -6.06
N THR A 247 11.99 7.42 -5.14
CA THR A 247 12.34 6.04 -5.50
C THR A 247 11.29 5.40 -6.38
N HIS A 248 10.01 5.56 -6.02
CA HIS A 248 8.90 5.07 -6.83
C HIS A 248 8.89 5.70 -8.23
N PHE A 249 9.02 7.02 -8.31
CA PHE A 249 9.13 7.71 -9.60
C PHE A 249 10.28 7.18 -10.46
N MET A 250 11.49 7.09 -9.91
CA MET A 250 12.66 6.63 -10.65
C MET A 250 12.58 5.18 -11.11
N PHE A 251 11.99 4.30 -10.30
CA PHE A 251 11.78 2.91 -10.69
C PHE A 251 10.81 2.80 -11.87
N GLU A 252 9.67 3.51 -11.82
CA GLU A 252 8.70 3.54 -12.91
C GLU A 252 9.28 4.22 -14.17
N ASN A 253 10.09 5.28 -14.01
CA ASN A 253 10.78 5.96 -15.10
C ASN A 253 11.82 5.06 -15.78
N ALA A 254 12.60 4.29 -15.00
CA ALA A 254 13.56 3.31 -15.53
C ALA A 254 12.89 2.13 -16.26
N HIS A 255 11.69 1.75 -15.82
CA HIS A 255 10.87 0.69 -16.42
C HIS A 255 11.65 -0.58 -16.77
N PRO A 256 12.27 -1.26 -15.77
CA PRO A 256 13.31 -2.26 -16.01
C PRO A 256 12.83 -3.58 -16.61
N PHE A 257 11.53 -3.86 -16.63
CA PHE A 257 10.96 -5.12 -17.09
C PHE A 257 10.05 -4.90 -18.31
N LEU A 258 9.76 -5.98 -19.06
CA LEU A 258 8.82 -5.93 -20.19
C LEU A 258 7.36 -5.89 -19.72
N ASP A 259 7.07 -6.45 -18.53
CA ASP A 259 5.75 -6.41 -17.88
C ASP A 259 5.95 -6.46 -16.36
N GLY A 260 5.00 -5.94 -15.59
CA GLY A 260 5.00 -6.02 -14.12
C GLY A 260 5.75 -4.89 -13.41
N ASN A 261 6.20 -3.85 -14.13
CA ASN A 261 6.88 -2.71 -13.50
C ASN A 261 5.97 -2.02 -12.48
N GLY A 262 4.76 -1.63 -12.86
CA GLY A 262 3.83 -0.95 -11.95
C GLY A 262 3.50 -1.77 -10.70
N ARG A 263 3.31 -3.09 -10.82
CA ARG A 263 3.09 -3.97 -9.67
C ARG A 263 4.31 -4.01 -8.75
N THR A 264 5.51 -4.13 -9.33
CA THR A 264 6.77 -4.13 -8.57
C THR A 264 7.03 -2.78 -7.92
N GLY A 265 6.85 -1.66 -8.63
CA GLY A 265 7.06 -0.31 -8.09
C GLY A 265 6.09 0.02 -6.94
N ARG A 266 4.81 -0.37 -7.05
CA ARG A 266 3.84 -0.20 -5.96
C ARG A 266 4.13 -1.12 -4.77
N TYR A 267 4.57 -2.36 -5.00
CA TYR A 267 5.05 -3.23 -3.93
C TYR A 267 6.22 -2.61 -3.17
N LEU A 268 7.22 -2.07 -3.87
CA LEU A 268 8.36 -1.41 -3.25
C LEU A 268 7.93 -0.21 -2.39
N LEU A 269 7.03 0.63 -2.90
CA LEU A 269 6.48 1.77 -2.17
C LEU A 269 5.68 1.31 -0.94
N SER A 270 4.77 0.35 -1.11
CA SER A 270 3.95 -0.23 -0.04
C SER A 270 4.81 -0.84 1.07
N SER A 271 5.78 -1.67 0.70
CA SER A 271 6.71 -2.32 1.62
C SER A 271 7.55 -1.30 2.41
N TYR A 272 8.06 -0.28 1.74
CA TYR A 272 8.84 0.77 2.39
C TYR A 272 8.00 1.59 3.38
N LEU A 273 6.80 2.02 2.99
CA LEU A 273 5.89 2.75 3.88
C LEU A 273 5.42 1.88 5.05
N SER A 274 5.16 0.58 4.82
CA SER A 274 4.86 -0.37 5.90
C SER A 274 5.96 -0.44 6.95
N SER A 275 7.21 -0.44 6.50
CA SER A 275 8.39 -0.53 7.38
C SER A 275 8.70 0.77 8.11
N LYS A 276 8.48 1.92 7.48
CA LYS A 276 8.91 3.23 7.99
C LYS A 276 7.81 4.00 8.72
N LEU A 277 6.55 3.71 8.44
CA LEU A 277 5.38 4.30 9.10
C LEU A 277 4.62 3.22 9.88
N ASP A 278 3.71 2.55 9.20
CA ASP A 278 2.89 1.48 9.76
C ASP A 278 2.34 0.57 8.64
N PRO A 279 2.00 -0.71 8.95
CA PRO A 279 1.52 -1.67 7.96
C PRO A 279 0.20 -1.26 7.27
N PHE A 280 -0.66 -0.50 7.94
CA PHE A 280 -1.95 -0.09 7.38
C PHE A 280 -1.75 0.97 6.30
N THR A 281 -0.89 1.96 6.56
CA THR A 281 -0.48 2.96 5.56
C THR A 281 0.11 2.29 4.33
N GLY A 282 1.05 1.36 4.50
CA GLY A 282 1.66 0.67 3.37
C GLY A 282 0.65 -0.15 2.56
N LEU A 283 -0.20 -0.94 3.21
CA LEU A 283 -1.23 -1.77 2.54
C LEU A 283 -2.42 -0.98 2.00
N SER A 284 -2.48 0.33 2.17
CA SER A 284 -3.51 1.20 1.57
C SER A 284 -3.08 1.87 0.27
N VAL A 285 -1.81 1.71 -0.14
CA VAL A 285 -1.21 2.45 -1.27
C VAL A 285 -1.94 2.18 -2.58
N SER A 286 -2.10 0.91 -2.99
CA SER A 286 -2.73 0.59 -4.26
C SER A 286 -4.22 0.93 -4.27
N THR A 287 -4.90 0.82 -3.12
CA THR A 287 -6.28 1.30 -2.97
C THR A 287 -6.36 2.81 -3.19
N ALA A 288 -5.49 3.59 -2.54
CA ALA A 288 -5.47 5.04 -2.67
C ALA A 288 -5.12 5.49 -4.10
N ILE A 289 -4.17 4.82 -4.75
CA ILE A 289 -3.81 5.07 -6.15
C ILE A 289 -4.99 4.75 -7.07
N HIS A 290 -5.62 3.57 -6.92
CA HIS A 290 -6.77 3.16 -7.73
C HIS A 290 -7.92 4.16 -7.63
N ASN A 291 -8.25 4.63 -6.41
CA ASN A 291 -9.27 5.65 -6.20
C ASN A 291 -8.91 7.03 -6.80
N ASN A 292 -7.63 7.25 -7.14
CA ASN A 292 -7.10 8.49 -7.71
C ASN A 292 -6.33 8.26 -9.03
N LEU A 293 -6.67 7.22 -9.79
CA LEU A 293 -5.88 6.69 -10.91
C LEU A 293 -5.54 7.74 -11.97
N SER A 294 -6.52 8.55 -12.40
CA SER A 294 -6.30 9.62 -13.38
C SER A 294 -5.36 10.72 -12.87
N ALA A 295 -5.38 11.01 -11.57
CA ALA A 295 -4.45 11.94 -10.97
C ALA A 295 -3.04 11.36 -10.90
N TYR A 296 -2.92 10.10 -10.50
CA TYR A 296 -1.65 9.37 -10.44
C TYR A 296 -0.92 9.34 -11.79
N TYR A 297 -1.58 8.94 -12.88
CA TYR A 297 -0.97 8.94 -14.20
C TYR A 297 -0.59 10.35 -14.68
N ARG A 298 -1.40 11.36 -14.37
CA ARG A 298 -1.08 12.74 -14.72
C ARG A 298 0.15 13.27 -14.00
N LEU A 299 0.43 12.80 -12.76
CA LEU A 299 1.65 13.16 -12.05
C LEU A 299 2.90 12.67 -12.78
N PHE A 300 2.89 11.43 -13.29
CA PHE A 300 3.99 10.91 -14.10
C PHE A 300 4.14 11.68 -15.42
N GLN A 301 3.06 11.90 -16.16
CA GLN A 301 3.09 12.68 -17.40
C GLN A 301 3.67 14.09 -17.20
N GLU A 302 3.35 14.73 -16.07
CA GLU A 302 3.89 16.04 -15.76
C GLU A 302 5.37 15.97 -15.33
N ALA A 303 5.76 14.95 -14.56
CA ALA A 303 7.14 14.77 -14.11
C ALA A 303 8.09 14.33 -15.24
N ASP A 304 7.62 13.48 -16.16
CA ASP A 304 8.40 13.01 -17.33
C ASP A 304 8.52 14.09 -18.43
N ASN A 305 7.75 15.15 -18.36
CA ASN A 305 7.82 16.22 -19.38
C ASN A 305 9.14 16.99 -19.28
N ILE A 306 9.96 16.90 -20.33
CA ILE A 306 11.27 17.57 -20.42
C ILE A 306 11.20 19.09 -20.15
N GLU A 307 10.08 19.74 -20.44
CA GLU A 307 9.90 21.17 -20.16
C GLU A 307 9.92 21.48 -18.66
N ASN A 308 9.63 20.48 -17.78
CA ASN A 308 9.70 20.63 -16.34
C ASN A 308 11.09 20.33 -15.75
N ARG A 309 12.04 19.86 -16.58
CA ARG A 309 13.47 19.73 -16.25
C ARG A 309 13.74 18.95 -14.97
N ALA A 310 13.07 17.78 -14.83
CA ALA A 310 13.17 16.87 -13.69
C ALA A 310 12.73 17.48 -12.34
N GLU A 311 11.91 18.53 -12.34
CA GLU A 311 11.31 19.05 -11.11
C GLU A 311 10.21 18.13 -10.59
N LEU A 312 10.40 17.53 -9.41
CA LEU A 312 9.44 16.62 -8.77
C LEU A 312 8.59 17.28 -7.67
N THR A 313 8.63 18.59 -7.48
CA THR A 313 7.83 19.30 -6.45
C THR A 313 6.34 18.92 -6.52
N PHE A 314 5.76 18.94 -7.72
CA PHE A 314 4.34 18.66 -7.92
C PHE A 314 4.00 17.17 -7.86
N PHE A 315 4.96 16.33 -8.28
CA PHE A 315 4.85 14.88 -8.13
C PHE A 315 4.81 14.49 -6.65
N LEU A 316 5.72 15.02 -5.85
CA LEU A 316 5.75 14.83 -4.40
C LEU A 316 4.44 15.30 -3.74
N GLU A 317 3.98 16.53 -4.05
CA GLU A 317 2.72 17.03 -3.50
C GLU A 317 1.53 16.14 -3.86
N GLY A 318 1.48 15.63 -5.08
CA GLY A 318 0.40 14.76 -5.54
C GLY A 318 0.42 13.39 -4.87
N MET A 319 1.58 12.74 -4.80
CA MET A 319 1.74 11.45 -4.16
C MET A 319 1.51 11.51 -2.64
N LEU A 320 2.01 12.54 -1.96
CA LEU A 320 1.74 12.76 -0.55
C LEU A 320 0.24 12.89 -0.26
N LYS A 321 -0.53 13.58 -1.12
CA LYS A 321 -1.99 13.65 -0.99
C LYS A 321 -2.67 12.30 -1.17
N ILE A 322 -2.22 11.49 -2.12
CA ILE A 322 -2.76 10.14 -2.34
C ILE A 322 -2.51 9.28 -1.09
N ILE A 323 -1.31 9.33 -0.52
CA ILE A 323 -0.95 8.60 0.71
C ILE A 323 -1.79 9.10 1.90
N GLU A 324 -1.89 10.43 2.10
CA GLU A 324 -2.72 11.03 3.16
C GLU A 324 -4.18 10.57 3.05
N HIS A 325 -4.74 10.56 1.84
CA HIS A 325 -6.12 10.11 1.60
C HIS A 325 -6.32 8.64 1.98
N GLY A 326 -5.38 7.75 1.59
CA GLY A 326 -5.43 6.35 2.02
C GLY A 326 -5.39 6.19 3.55
N GLN A 327 -4.57 6.98 4.24
CA GLN A 327 -4.53 6.97 5.71
C GLN A 327 -5.84 7.43 6.35
N LEU A 328 -6.49 8.45 5.78
CA LEU A 328 -7.77 8.94 6.30
C LEU A 328 -8.88 7.89 6.17
N GLU A 329 -8.90 7.13 5.07
CA GLU A 329 -9.81 5.98 4.91
C GLU A 329 -9.52 4.89 5.97
N VAL A 330 -8.24 4.58 6.21
CA VAL A 330 -7.83 3.63 7.27
C VAL A 330 -8.29 4.11 8.65
N ILE A 331 -8.08 5.37 9.00
CA ILE A 331 -8.50 5.94 10.29
C ILE A 331 -10.01 5.81 10.44
N GLN A 332 -10.78 6.19 9.43
CA GLN A 332 -12.24 6.12 9.45
C GLN A 332 -12.75 4.68 9.68
N GLU A 333 -12.16 3.68 9.02
CA GLU A 333 -12.52 2.27 9.20
C GLU A 333 -12.20 1.77 10.61
N LEU A 334 -11.02 2.12 11.16
CA LEU A 334 -10.63 1.72 12.52
C LEU A 334 -11.51 2.40 13.59
N GLU A 335 -11.84 3.69 13.41
CA GLU A 335 -12.76 4.41 14.30
C GLU A 335 -14.17 3.84 14.24
N SER A 336 -14.66 3.51 13.05
CA SER A 336 -15.95 2.86 12.85
C SER A 336 -16.01 1.48 13.53
N ALA A 337 -14.96 0.68 13.38
CA ALA A 337 -14.85 -0.62 14.05
C ALA A 337 -14.85 -0.49 15.59
N LYS A 338 -14.13 0.50 16.11
CA LYS A 338 -14.09 0.81 17.55
C LYS A 338 -15.46 1.22 18.08
N GLU A 339 -16.13 2.13 17.40
CA GLU A 339 -17.46 2.62 17.77
C GLU A 339 -18.50 1.48 17.73
N GLN A 340 -18.47 0.67 16.67
CA GLN A 340 -19.35 -0.50 16.55
C GLN A 340 -19.17 -1.47 17.72
N LEU A 341 -17.93 -1.77 18.08
CA LEU A 341 -17.64 -2.66 19.22
C LEU A 341 -18.10 -2.05 20.54
N HIS A 342 -17.88 -0.74 20.74
CA HIS A 342 -18.29 -0.05 21.97
C HIS A 342 -19.80 -0.08 22.13
N VAL A 343 -20.55 0.39 21.14
CA VAL A 343 -22.02 0.44 21.19
C VAL A 343 -22.65 -0.94 21.38
N THR A 344 -22.17 -1.94 20.63
CA THR A 344 -22.73 -3.31 20.76
C THR A 344 -22.31 -3.97 22.06
N GLY A 345 -21.10 -3.69 22.54
CA GLY A 345 -20.60 -4.16 23.84
C GLY A 345 -21.41 -3.60 25.01
N GLU A 346 -21.68 -2.30 25.05
CA GLU A 346 -22.51 -1.68 26.09
C GLU A 346 -23.92 -2.26 26.13
N LYS A 347 -24.54 -2.47 24.96
CA LYS A 347 -25.85 -3.12 24.87
C LYS A 347 -25.80 -4.54 25.44
N LEU A 348 -24.75 -5.31 25.12
CA LEU A 348 -24.56 -6.66 25.64
C LEU A 348 -24.43 -6.66 27.17
N TYR A 349 -23.55 -5.85 27.72
CA TYR A 349 -23.32 -5.78 29.18
C TYR A 349 -24.56 -5.28 29.93
N SER A 350 -25.28 -4.31 29.41
CA SER A 350 -26.51 -3.79 30.01
C SER A 350 -27.60 -4.85 30.00
N LYS A 351 -27.80 -5.56 28.88
CA LYS A 351 -28.85 -6.54 28.74
C LYS A 351 -28.64 -7.77 29.62
N PHE A 352 -27.41 -8.20 29.78
CA PHE A 352 -27.04 -9.37 30.57
C PHE A 352 -26.42 -8.98 31.92
N ALA A 353 -26.89 -7.89 32.51
CA ALA A 353 -26.40 -7.40 33.81
C ALA A 353 -26.51 -8.43 34.95
N ASN A 354 -27.47 -9.39 34.86
CA ASN A 354 -27.68 -10.46 35.80
C ASN A 354 -26.65 -11.62 35.72
N LEU A 355 -25.89 -11.73 34.62
CA LEU A 355 -24.83 -12.71 34.48
C LEU A 355 -23.58 -12.29 35.25
N ASN A 356 -22.80 -13.30 35.71
CA ASN A 356 -21.48 -12.98 36.26
C ASN A 356 -20.53 -12.46 35.17
N ASP A 357 -19.48 -11.73 35.59
CA ASP A 357 -18.61 -11.07 34.67
C ASP A 357 -17.84 -11.98 33.72
N GLU A 358 -17.47 -13.21 34.19
CA GLU A 358 -16.78 -14.16 33.31
C GLU A 358 -17.69 -14.69 32.19
N MET A 359 -19.02 -14.86 32.47
CA MET A 359 -19.98 -15.20 31.42
C MET A 359 -20.18 -14.05 30.42
N LYS A 360 -20.22 -12.80 30.89
CA LYS A 360 -20.23 -11.62 30.00
C LYS A 360 -18.98 -11.55 29.17
N ASP A 361 -17.81 -11.84 29.74
CA ASP A 361 -16.53 -11.87 29.00
C ASP A 361 -16.57 -12.92 27.88
N ILE A 362 -17.19 -14.11 28.09
CA ILE A 362 -17.38 -15.12 27.04
C ILE A 362 -18.27 -14.57 25.92
N LEU A 363 -19.42 -13.98 26.27
CA LEU A 363 -20.34 -13.41 25.29
C LEU A 363 -19.67 -12.26 24.49
N TYR A 364 -18.87 -11.44 25.17
CA TYR A 364 -18.13 -10.35 24.53
C TYR A 364 -17.03 -10.85 23.59
N LEU A 365 -16.33 -11.93 23.92
CA LEU A 365 -15.38 -12.58 23.00
C LEU A 365 -16.09 -13.11 21.76
N LEU A 366 -17.26 -13.72 21.90
CA LEU A 366 -18.06 -14.21 20.78
C LEU A 366 -18.64 -13.06 19.94
N LEU A 367 -18.98 -11.91 20.58
CA LEU A 367 -19.37 -10.70 19.88
C LEU A 367 -18.23 -10.14 19.02
N GLN A 368 -17.02 -10.07 19.54
CA GLN A 368 -15.84 -9.65 18.77
C GLN A 368 -15.63 -10.55 17.54
N SER A 369 -15.76 -11.86 17.71
CA SER A 369 -15.64 -12.79 16.60
C SER A 369 -16.75 -12.57 15.56
N TYR A 370 -17.98 -12.33 15.99
CA TYR A 370 -19.09 -12.03 15.08
C TYR A 370 -18.87 -10.73 14.28
N LEU A 371 -18.42 -9.67 14.95
CA LEU A 371 -18.25 -8.36 14.31
C LEU A 371 -17.07 -8.32 13.32
N PHE A 372 -16.00 -9.06 13.60
CA PHE A 372 -14.71 -8.89 12.92
C PHE A 372 -14.20 -10.12 12.18
N THR A 373 -14.95 -11.24 12.16
CA THR A 373 -14.57 -12.42 11.39
C THR A 373 -15.55 -12.61 10.22
N GLU A 374 -15.07 -13.10 9.08
CA GLU A 374 -15.93 -13.43 7.95
C GLU A 374 -17.02 -14.44 8.36
N SER A 375 -18.24 -14.27 7.83
CA SER A 375 -19.44 -15.00 8.25
C SER A 375 -19.33 -16.53 8.24
N ILE A 376 -18.46 -17.12 7.38
CA ILE A 376 -18.25 -18.56 7.28
C ILE A 376 -17.39 -19.10 8.44
N THR A 377 -16.59 -18.25 9.06
CA THR A 377 -15.58 -18.63 10.06
C THR A 377 -15.81 -18.01 11.43
N TYR A 378 -16.88 -17.19 11.61
CA TYR A 378 -17.13 -16.62 12.92
C TYR A 378 -17.48 -17.72 13.95
N GLY A 379 -17.02 -17.51 15.16
CA GLY A 379 -17.14 -18.47 16.25
C GLY A 379 -15.78 -18.77 16.86
N ILE A 380 -15.78 -19.16 18.13
CA ILE A 380 -14.55 -19.41 18.88
C ILE A 380 -14.57 -20.83 19.39
N GLN A 381 -13.43 -21.53 19.27
CA GLN A 381 -13.30 -22.87 19.83
C GLN A 381 -13.23 -22.79 21.35
N ASP A 382 -13.89 -23.71 22.04
CA ASP A 382 -13.92 -23.77 23.50
C ASP A 382 -12.53 -23.72 24.13
N ARG A 383 -11.56 -24.42 23.50
CA ARG A 383 -10.18 -24.41 23.98
C ARG A 383 -9.57 -23.00 23.98
N ASP A 384 -9.95 -22.18 23.00
CA ASP A 384 -9.40 -20.82 22.83
C ASP A 384 -10.08 -19.86 23.81
N ILE A 385 -11.41 -20.00 24.03
CA ILE A 385 -12.13 -19.30 25.10
C ILE A 385 -11.49 -19.61 26.45
N VAL A 386 -11.25 -20.90 26.76
CA VAL A 386 -10.56 -21.32 27.98
C VAL A 386 -9.18 -20.69 28.13
N GLN A 387 -8.42 -20.63 27.03
CA GLN A 387 -7.07 -20.07 27.06
C GLN A 387 -7.08 -18.56 27.31
N VAL A 388 -8.02 -17.82 26.70
CA VAL A 388 -8.18 -16.38 26.89
C VAL A 388 -8.57 -16.07 28.34
N LEU A 389 -9.60 -16.74 28.90
CA LEU A 389 -10.03 -16.49 30.27
C LEU A 389 -8.99 -16.91 31.32
N LYS A 390 -8.19 -17.96 31.03
CA LYS A 390 -7.07 -18.35 31.90
C LYS A 390 -5.95 -17.33 31.95
N LYS A 391 -5.68 -16.65 30.81
CA LYS A 391 -4.66 -15.58 30.74
C LYS A 391 -5.16 -14.22 31.16
N GLY A 392 -6.46 -14.03 31.23
CA GLY A 392 -7.09 -12.79 31.65
C GLY A 392 -6.85 -12.46 33.14
N SER A 393 -7.21 -11.25 33.54
CA SER A 393 -6.98 -10.74 34.91
C SER A 393 -7.56 -11.63 36.02
N LYS A 394 -8.68 -12.32 35.76
CA LYS A 394 -9.36 -13.20 36.71
C LYS A 394 -8.80 -14.62 36.75
N GLN A 395 -7.90 -14.99 35.82
CA GLN A 395 -7.26 -16.31 35.73
C GLN A 395 -8.23 -17.50 35.88
N THR A 396 -9.38 -17.46 35.18
CA THR A 396 -10.49 -18.42 35.36
C THR A 396 -10.05 -19.85 35.02
N PRO A 397 -10.27 -20.83 35.94
CA PRO A 397 -9.88 -22.22 35.71
C PRO A 397 -10.66 -22.87 34.56
N ARG A 398 -10.02 -23.77 33.82
CA ARG A 398 -10.61 -24.51 32.67
C ARG A 398 -11.97 -25.17 33.00
N SER A 399 -12.07 -25.82 34.16
CA SER A 399 -13.32 -26.50 34.58
C SER A 399 -14.48 -25.54 34.81
N ARG A 400 -14.18 -24.34 35.35
CA ARG A 400 -15.17 -23.27 35.56
C ARG A 400 -15.59 -22.66 34.20
N THR A 401 -14.65 -22.38 33.30
CA THR A 401 -14.96 -21.88 31.96
C THR A 401 -15.86 -22.83 31.19
N LYS A 402 -15.54 -24.15 31.21
CA LYS A 402 -16.38 -25.15 30.53
C LYS A 402 -17.81 -25.21 31.10
N ARG A 403 -17.94 -25.09 32.43
CA ARG A 403 -19.28 -25.06 33.07
C ARG A 403 -20.09 -23.84 32.61
N MET A 404 -19.44 -22.66 32.50
CA MET A 404 -20.09 -21.45 32.04
C MET A 404 -20.49 -21.51 30.57
N ILE A 405 -19.65 -22.08 29.68
CA ILE A 405 -19.99 -22.31 28.28
C ILE A 405 -21.24 -23.21 28.19
N ASN A 406 -21.27 -24.37 28.89
CA ASN A 406 -22.40 -25.26 28.90
C ASN A 406 -23.68 -24.59 29.43
N GLN A 407 -23.56 -23.75 30.47
CA GLN A 407 -24.68 -22.99 31.00
C GLN A 407 -25.20 -21.97 29.98
N LEU A 408 -24.33 -21.21 29.35
CA LEU A 408 -24.71 -20.23 28.32
C LEU A 408 -25.39 -20.91 27.11
N GLU A 409 -24.95 -22.11 26.74
CA GLU A 409 -25.60 -22.91 25.70
C GLU A 409 -26.98 -23.44 26.15
N ALA A 410 -27.08 -23.95 27.37
CA ALA A 410 -28.35 -24.40 27.95
C ALA A 410 -29.37 -23.26 28.09
N ASP A 411 -28.92 -22.06 28.40
CA ASP A 411 -29.75 -20.85 28.49
C ASP A 411 -30.08 -20.26 27.08
N GLY A 412 -29.62 -20.88 25.99
CA GLY A 412 -29.87 -20.46 24.61
C GLY A 412 -29.16 -19.15 24.20
N LEU A 413 -28.16 -18.75 24.96
CA LEU A 413 -27.39 -17.50 24.69
C LEU A 413 -26.30 -17.71 23.64
N ILE A 414 -25.75 -18.92 23.57
CA ILE A 414 -24.78 -19.33 22.55
C ILE A 414 -25.23 -20.62 21.87
N THR A 415 -24.68 -20.89 20.69
CA THR A 415 -25.01 -22.09 19.91
C THR A 415 -23.75 -22.73 19.40
N SER A 416 -23.66 -24.07 19.48
CA SER A 416 -22.54 -24.80 18.87
C SER A 416 -22.71 -24.88 17.35
N VAL A 417 -21.63 -24.53 16.61
CA VAL A 417 -21.59 -24.56 15.12
C VAL A 417 -20.66 -25.63 14.57
N SER A 418 -19.83 -26.24 15.43
CA SER A 418 -18.95 -27.36 15.11
C SER A 418 -18.78 -28.23 16.35
N LYS A 419 -18.71 -29.54 16.14
CA LYS A 419 -18.48 -30.52 17.23
C LYS A 419 -17.04 -31.00 17.34
N ASN A 420 -16.26 -30.86 16.26
CA ASN A 420 -14.86 -31.30 16.23
C ASN A 420 -13.99 -30.36 15.35
N PRO A 421 -13.32 -29.38 15.94
CA PRO A 421 -13.36 -29.01 17.37
C PRO A 421 -14.68 -28.33 17.75
N LEU A 422 -15.07 -28.43 19.04
CA LEU A 422 -16.26 -27.76 19.55
C LEU A 422 -16.07 -26.24 19.48
N GLN A 423 -17.03 -25.59 18.81
CA GLN A 423 -16.97 -24.15 18.50
C GLN A 423 -18.35 -23.53 18.73
N HIS A 424 -18.35 -22.37 19.39
CA HIS A 424 -19.57 -21.64 19.71
C HIS A 424 -19.63 -20.28 19.04
N VAL A 425 -20.86 -19.82 18.83
CA VAL A 425 -21.22 -18.47 18.34
C VAL A 425 -22.31 -17.88 19.25
N LEU A 426 -22.51 -16.57 19.18
CA LEU A 426 -23.72 -15.97 19.79
C LEU A 426 -24.98 -16.50 19.11
N SER A 427 -26.03 -16.76 19.89
CA SER A 427 -27.32 -17.15 19.31
C SER A 427 -27.93 -15.99 18.51
N LYS A 428 -28.72 -16.31 17.48
CA LYS A 428 -29.43 -15.30 16.68
C LYS A 428 -30.31 -14.41 17.57
N ALA A 429 -30.94 -14.96 18.58
CA ALA A 429 -31.79 -14.21 19.51
C ALA A 429 -31.05 -13.11 20.27
N ILE A 430 -29.75 -13.31 20.59
CA ILE A 430 -28.90 -12.24 21.15
C ILE A 430 -28.54 -11.21 20.09
N LEU A 431 -28.08 -11.68 18.93
CA LEU A 431 -27.65 -10.77 17.85
C LEU A 431 -28.78 -9.81 17.46
N ASP A 432 -30.01 -10.30 17.30
CA ASP A 432 -31.19 -9.48 16.97
C ASP A 432 -31.50 -8.41 18.03
N GLN A 433 -31.01 -8.58 19.26
CA GLN A 433 -31.26 -7.67 20.37
C GLN A 433 -30.16 -6.63 20.61
N ILE A 434 -28.92 -6.93 20.23
CA ILE A 434 -27.76 -6.03 20.49
C ILE A 434 -27.31 -5.30 19.25
N LEU A 435 -27.54 -5.85 18.06
CA LEU A 435 -27.18 -5.20 16.81
C LEU A 435 -28.13 -4.03 16.52
N PRO A 436 -27.68 -2.94 15.87
CA PRO A 436 -28.58 -1.93 15.36
C PRO A 436 -29.55 -2.56 14.34
N LEU A 437 -30.81 -2.17 14.41
CA LEU A 437 -31.78 -2.50 13.36
C LEU A 437 -31.24 -2.02 12.02
N LYS A 438 -31.11 -2.93 11.05
CA LYS A 438 -30.67 -2.60 9.68
C LYS A 438 -31.67 -1.70 9.00
#